data_5aba504bc32d46fdca5fc82ecc79c869
#
_entry.id   5aba504bc32d46fdca5fc82ecc79c869
#
_cell.length_a   1.000
_cell.length_b   1.000
_cell.length_c   1.000
_cell.angle_alpha   90.00
_cell.angle_beta   90.00
_cell.angle_gamma   90.00
#
_symmetry.space_group_name_H-M   'P 1'
#
loop_
_entity.id
_entity.type
_entity.pdbx_description
1 polymer ?
#
loop_
_entity_poly.entity_id
_entity_poly.type
_entity_poly.pdbx_seq_one_letter_code
_entity_poly.pdbx_strand_id
1 'polypeptide(L)'
;PRLLATRILEASGYKSNRGGLYPAEDTLSACFQFDSGLVGSGSWCFVAHESAREDRIEIIGDKGMICFSVFTYDPIALHTERGREEIIVENPTYVQQPLIQAVVDHLLGKSVCSCDGESATLTNWVMDKILNKL
;
A
#
# COMPACT_ATOMS: atom_id res chain seq x y z
N PRO A 1 -10.27 -1.42 -8.33
CA PRO A 1 -11.04 -1.00 -7.16
C PRO A 1 -10.09 -0.51 -6.08
N ARG A 2 -10.37 0.67 -5.52
CA ARG A 2 -9.57 1.19 -4.39
C ARG A 2 -9.95 0.37 -3.17
N LEU A 3 -8.96 -0.12 -2.44
CA LEU A 3 -9.17 -1.01 -1.30
C LEU A 3 -10.13 -0.42 -0.25
N LEU A 4 -10.01 0.89 0.03
CA LEU A 4 -10.83 1.58 1.03
C LEU A 4 -11.94 2.44 0.43
N ALA A 5 -12.12 2.49 -0.89
CA ALA A 5 -13.13 3.30 -1.60
C ALA A 5 -13.20 4.78 -1.14
N THR A 6 -12.10 5.35 -0.66
CA THR A 6 -11.96 6.69 -0.10
C THR A 6 -10.71 7.38 -0.64
N ARG A 7 -10.62 8.70 -0.54
CA ARG A 7 -9.49 9.50 -1.04
C ARG A 7 -8.67 10.03 0.14
N ILE A 8 -7.36 10.12 -0.05
CA ILE A 8 -6.49 10.84 0.89
C ILE A 8 -6.67 12.34 0.62
N LEU A 9 -7.05 13.09 1.66
CA LEU A 9 -7.18 14.55 1.64
C LEU A 9 -5.89 15.23 2.06
N GLU A 10 -5.24 14.70 3.10
CA GLU A 10 -4.01 15.23 3.65
C GLU A 10 -3.02 14.11 3.89
N ALA A 11 -1.76 14.43 3.65
CA ALA A 11 -0.63 13.57 3.97
C ALA A 11 0.54 14.41 4.46
N SER A 12 1.24 13.93 5.48
CA SER A 12 2.45 14.56 6.00
C SER A 12 3.43 13.49 6.47
N GLY A 13 4.72 13.82 6.46
CA GLY A 13 5.72 12.85 6.88
C GLY A 13 7.06 13.47 7.26
N TYR A 14 7.87 12.66 7.90
CA TYR A 14 9.27 12.93 8.19
C TYR A 14 10.13 11.93 7.45
N LYS A 15 11.23 12.40 6.90
CA LYS A 15 12.14 11.61 6.08
C LYS A 15 13.59 11.83 6.48
N SER A 16 14.42 10.85 6.25
CA SER A 16 15.86 10.97 6.41
C SER A 16 16.60 10.04 5.45
N ASN A 17 17.88 10.33 5.23
CA ASN A 17 18.82 9.43 4.60
C ASN A 17 19.83 9.01 5.66
N ARG A 18 19.67 7.82 6.23
CA ARG A 18 20.50 7.32 7.34
C ARG A 18 21.64 6.42 6.86
N GLY A 19 21.41 5.68 5.80
CA GLY A 19 22.40 4.78 5.23
C GLY A 19 23.41 5.46 4.31
N GLY A 20 23.02 6.59 3.70
CA GLY A 20 23.91 7.36 2.81
C GLY A 20 24.35 6.63 1.55
N LEU A 21 23.68 5.54 1.17
CA LEU A 21 24.05 4.70 0.02
C LEU A 21 23.70 5.37 -1.31
N TYR A 22 22.75 6.27 -1.31
CA TYR A 22 22.29 7.04 -2.47
C TYR A 22 21.68 8.37 -2.01
N PRO A 23 21.45 9.36 -2.90
CA PRO A 23 20.97 10.69 -2.52
C PRO A 23 19.50 10.76 -2.04
N ALA A 24 18.68 9.73 -2.31
CA ALA A 24 17.29 9.70 -1.91
C ALA A 24 17.11 9.29 -0.43
N GLU A 25 15.92 9.54 0.08
CA GLU A 25 15.50 9.13 1.42
C GLU A 25 15.44 7.59 1.52
N ASP A 26 15.92 7.03 2.60
CA ASP A 26 15.90 5.60 2.92
C ASP A 26 15.05 5.27 4.14
N THR A 27 14.63 6.28 4.88
CA THR A 27 13.81 6.17 6.08
C THR A 27 12.71 7.22 6.03
N LEU A 28 11.46 6.78 6.21
CA LEU A 28 10.28 7.62 6.10
C LEU A 28 9.21 7.18 7.11
N SER A 29 8.53 8.14 7.74
CA SER A 29 7.28 7.90 8.47
C SER A 29 6.26 8.94 8.05
N ALA A 30 5.01 8.52 7.86
CA ALA A 30 3.95 9.39 7.36
C ALA A 30 2.60 9.09 8.01
N CYS A 31 1.73 10.11 7.99
CA CYS A 31 0.33 10.01 8.39
C CYS A 31 -0.56 10.50 7.25
N PHE A 32 -1.77 9.95 7.19
CA PHE A 32 -2.76 10.21 6.15
C PHE A 32 -4.12 10.50 6.78
N GLN A 33 -4.84 11.47 6.22
CA GLN A 33 -6.25 11.70 6.51
C GLN A 33 -7.07 11.46 5.24
N PHE A 34 -8.15 10.71 5.38
CA PHE A 34 -9.05 10.37 4.29
C PHE A 34 -10.34 11.22 4.35
N ASP A 35 -11.01 11.38 3.20
CA ASP A 35 -12.27 12.12 3.09
C ASP A 35 -13.42 11.50 3.90
N SER A 36 -13.33 10.20 4.18
CA SER A 36 -14.25 9.46 5.05
C SER A 36 -14.01 9.68 6.55
N GLY A 37 -12.99 10.46 6.95
CA GLY A 37 -12.58 10.64 8.34
C GLY A 37 -11.64 9.56 8.86
N LEU A 38 -11.30 8.55 8.07
CA LEU A 38 -10.28 7.56 8.42
C LEU A 38 -8.91 8.23 8.54
N VAL A 39 -8.07 7.70 9.40
CA VAL A 39 -6.66 8.06 9.51
C VAL A 39 -5.80 6.83 9.31
N GLY A 40 -4.63 7.03 8.74
CA GLY A 40 -3.64 5.98 8.53
C GLY A 40 -2.24 6.48 8.84
N SER A 41 -1.35 5.56 9.10
CA SER A 41 0.08 5.85 9.25
C SER A 41 0.91 4.74 8.61
N GLY A 42 2.14 5.07 8.25
CA GLY A 42 3.09 4.09 7.71
C GLY A 42 4.52 4.50 8.04
N SER A 43 5.38 3.49 8.13
CA SER A 43 6.82 3.68 8.28
C SER A 43 7.56 2.76 7.31
N TRP A 44 8.57 3.31 6.66
CA TRP A 44 9.42 2.59 5.72
C TRP A 44 10.88 2.82 6.09
N CYS A 45 11.65 1.76 6.22
CA CYS A 45 13.08 1.83 6.51
C CYS A 45 13.82 0.79 5.66
N PHE A 46 14.47 1.25 4.61
CA PHE A 46 15.18 0.40 3.67
C PHE A 46 16.59 0.02 4.14
N VAL A 47 17.03 0.58 5.25
CA VAL A 47 18.34 0.34 5.87
C VAL A 47 18.22 -0.32 7.24
N ALA A 48 17.04 -0.85 7.56
CA ALA A 48 16.82 -1.60 8.80
C ALA A 48 17.68 -2.88 8.82
N HIS A 49 18.09 -3.28 10.01
CA HIS A 49 18.77 -4.56 10.22
C HIS A 49 17.84 -5.72 9.81
N GLU A 50 18.40 -6.80 9.30
CA GLU A 50 17.65 -7.96 8.79
C GLU A 50 16.65 -8.53 9.82
N SER A 51 17.02 -8.53 11.11
CA SER A 51 16.12 -8.98 12.20
C SER A 51 14.88 -8.10 12.40
N ALA A 52 14.86 -6.90 11.85
CA ALA A 52 13.73 -5.97 11.91
C ALA A 52 12.98 -5.86 10.56
N ARG A 53 13.32 -6.76 9.61
CA ARG A 53 12.68 -6.77 8.30
C ARG A 53 11.24 -7.26 8.42
N GLU A 54 10.31 -6.40 8.12
CA GLU A 54 8.88 -6.68 8.13
C GLU A 54 8.22 -6.01 6.93
N ASP A 55 7.25 -6.68 6.32
CA ASP A 55 6.34 -6.12 5.34
C ASP A 55 4.92 -6.43 5.81
N ARG A 56 4.23 -5.41 6.32
CA ARG A 56 2.95 -5.57 6.98
C ARG A 56 2.02 -4.40 6.72
N ILE A 57 0.82 -4.71 6.27
CA ILE A 57 -0.29 -3.77 6.17
C ILE A 57 -1.42 -4.27 7.07
N GLU A 58 -1.95 -3.37 7.88
CA GLU A 58 -3.09 -3.62 8.73
C GLU A 58 -4.24 -2.68 8.38
N ILE A 59 -5.45 -3.22 8.29
CA ILE A 59 -6.69 -2.45 8.17
C ILE A 59 -7.58 -2.85 9.33
N ILE A 60 -7.84 -1.88 10.21
CA ILE A 60 -8.61 -2.07 11.43
C ILE A 60 -9.99 -1.47 11.22
N GLY A 61 -11.03 -2.27 11.44
CA GLY A 61 -12.44 -1.87 11.38
C GLY A 61 -13.19 -2.24 12.67
N ASP A 62 -14.44 -1.88 12.72
CA ASP A 62 -15.34 -2.15 13.86
C ASP A 62 -15.65 -3.64 14.07
N LYS A 63 -15.47 -4.47 13.04
CA LYS A 63 -15.75 -5.91 13.07
C LYS A 63 -14.50 -6.79 13.11
N GLY A 64 -13.33 -6.17 13.09
CA GLY A 64 -12.08 -6.92 13.11
C GLY A 64 -10.94 -6.21 12.39
N MET A 65 -9.90 -6.97 12.10
CA MET A 65 -8.67 -6.50 11.48
C MET A 65 -8.27 -7.45 10.35
N ILE A 66 -7.82 -6.88 9.24
CA ILE A 66 -7.15 -7.61 8.16
C ILE A 66 -5.68 -7.25 8.20
N CYS A 67 -4.82 -8.26 8.15
CA CYS A 67 -3.37 -8.10 8.06
C CYS A 67 -2.82 -8.87 6.87
N PHE A 68 -1.97 -8.23 6.05
CA PHE A 68 -1.36 -8.85 4.89
C PHE A 68 -0.03 -8.20 4.55
N SER A 69 0.74 -8.87 3.71
CA SER A 69 1.99 -8.40 3.14
C SER A 69 1.83 -8.08 1.65
N VAL A 70 2.68 -7.20 1.12
CA VAL A 70 2.73 -6.88 -0.32
C VAL A 70 3.82 -7.67 -1.04
N PHE A 71 4.95 -7.92 -0.36
CA PHE A 71 6.15 -8.50 -0.97
C PHE A 71 6.38 -9.97 -0.61
N THR A 72 5.71 -10.46 0.44
CA THR A 72 5.72 -11.88 0.79
C THR A 72 4.43 -12.54 0.35
N TYR A 73 4.44 -13.86 0.22
CA TYR A 73 3.29 -14.65 -0.20
C TYR A 73 2.57 -15.27 1.01
N ASP A 74 2.62 -14.57 2.14
CA ASP A 74 1.96 -15.01 3.35
C ASP A 74 0.43 -14.96 3.20
N PRO A 75 -0.31 -15.86 3.86
CA PRO A 75 -1.75 -15.79 3.89
C PRO A 75 -2.26 -14.46 4.46
N ILE A 76 -3.38 -13.98 3.93
CA ILE A 76 -4.07 -12.83 4.51
C ILE A 76 -4.70 -13.28 5.83
N ALA A 77 -4.36 -12.64 6.94
CA ALA A 77 -4.93 -12.93 8.24
C ALA A 77 -6.15 -12.05 8.50
N LEU A 78 -7.27 -12.66 8.78
CA LEU A 78 -8.52 -12.00 9.22
C LEU A 78 -8.73 -12.30 10.70
N HIS A 79 -8.79 -11.27 11.53
CA HIS A 79 -9.07 -11.34 12.95
C HIS A 79 -10.45 -10.74 13.21
N THR A 80 -11.36 -11.53 13.79
CA THR A 80 -12.72 -11.12 14.17
C THR A 80 -13.05 -11.62 15.57
N GLU A 81 -14.23 -11.29 16.08
CA GLU A 81 -14.75 -11.87 17.33
C GLU A 81 -14.85 -13.40 17.29
N ARG A 82 -14.94 -14.01 16.09
CA ARG A 82 -14.99 -15.46 15.89
C ARG A 82 -13.63 -16.13 15.93
N GLY A 83 -12.55 -15.36 16.00
CA GLY A 83 -11.18 -15.84 16.00
C GLY A 83 -10.37 -15.36 14.82
N ARG A 84 -9.27 -16.06 14.57
CA ARG A 84 -8.34 -15.81 13.43
C ARG A 84 -8.60 -16.82 12.32
N GLU A 85 -8.75 -16.29 11.11
CA GLU A 85 -8.81 -17.05 9.87
C GLU A 85 -7.64 -16.68 8.97
N GLU A 86 -7.16 -17.63 8.18
CA GLU A 86 -6.14 -17.39 7.17
C GLU A 86 -6.74 -17.63 5.78
N ILE A 87 -6.61 -16.63 4.92
CA ILE A 87 -7.08 -16.69 3.54
C ILE A 87 -5.86 -16.88 2.66
N ILE A 88 -5.75 -18.06 2.05
CA ILE A 88 -4.68 -18.39 1.13
C ILE A 88 -5.11 -17.94 -0.26
N VAL A 89 -4.29 -17.11 -0.89
CA VAL A 89 -4.49 -16.64 -2.27
C VAL A 89 -3.42 -17.30 -3.14
N GLU A 90 -3.85 -17.96 -4.20
CA GLU A 90 -2.92 -18.53 -5.17
C GLU A 90 -2.20 -17.42 -5.93
N ASN A 91 -0.88 -17.47 -5.91
CA ASN A 91 -0.07 -16.44 -6.55
C ASN A 91 0.07 -16.73 -8.06
N PRO A 92 0.07 -15.68 -8.89
CA PRO A 92 0.30 -15.86 -10.32
C PRO A 92 1.74 -16.31 -10.57
N THR A 93 1.95 -17.13 -11.60
CA THR A 93 3.30 -17.56 -12.03
C THR A 93 4.22 -16.36 -12.30
N TYR A 94 3.66 -15.28 -12.83
CA TYR A 94 4.36 -14.02 -13.08
C TYR A 94 3.64 -12.89 -12.37
N VAL A 95 4.31 -12.22 -11.43
CA VAL A 95 3.74 -11.17 -10.56
C VAL A 95 3.02 -10.07 -11.35
N GLN A 96 3.58 -9.64 -12.49
CA GLN A 96 3.00 -8.57 -13.32
C GLN A 96 1.86 -9.02 -14.26
N GLN A 97 1.66 -10.32 -14.44
CA GLN A 97 0.71 -10.83 -15.41
C GLN A 97 -0.73 -10.33 -15.19
N PRO A 98 -1.29 -10.31 -13.98
CA PRO A 98 -2.66 -9.82 -13.76
C PRO A 98 -2.84 -8.35 -14.14
N LEU A 99 -1.84 -7.50 -13.85
CA LEU A 99 -1.87 -6.09 -14.20
C LEU A 99 -1.79 -5.90 -15.73
N ILE A 100 -0.86 -6.59 -16.38
CA ILE A 100 -0.71 -6.54 -17.84
C ILE A 100 -2.01 -7.00 -18.51
N GLN A 101 -2.62 -8.10 -18.04
CA GLN A 101 -3.88 -8.58 -18.57
C GLN A 101 -5.01 -7.56 -18.39
N ALA A 102 -5.11 -6.92 -17.22
CA ALA A 102 -6.11 -5.88 -16.97
C ALA A 102 -5.97 -4.69 -17.93
N VAL A 103 -4.74 -4.26 -18.21
CA VAL A 103 -4.45 -3.18 -19.18
C VAL A 103 -4.85 -3.62 -20.60
N VAL A 104 -4.46 -4.81 -21.02
CA VAL A 104 -4.81 -5.36 -22.35
C VAL A 104 -6.33 -5.46 -22.52
N ASP A 105 -7.03 -5.97 -21.54
CA ASP A 105 -8.49 -6.11 -21.58
C ASP A 105 -9.19 -4.74 -21.64
N HIS A 106 -8.64 -3.73 -20.95
CA HIS A 106 -9.12 -2.36 -21.07
C HIS A 106 -8.93 -1.79 -22.48
N LEU A 107 -7.75 -1.94 -23.05
CA LEU A 107 -7.45 -1.47 -24.41
C LEU A 107 -8.30 -2.17 -25.48
N LEU A 108 -8.69 -3.42 -25.24
CA LEU A 108 -9.60 -4.18 -26.11
C LEU A 108 -11.09 -3.90 -25.84
N GLY A 109 -11.43 -2.99 -24.91
CA GLY A 109 -12.81 -2.67 -24.56
C GLY A 109 -13.57 -3.76 -23.79
N LYS A 110 -12.87 -4.75 -23.23
CA LYS A 110 -13.48 -5.88 -22.52
C LYS A 110 -13.80 -5.54 -21.05
N SER A 111 -12.98 -4.70 -20.42
CA SER A 111 -13.14 -4.30 -19.01
C SER A 111 -12.52 -2.94 -18.77
N VAL A 112 -12.81 -2.34 -17.60
CA VAL A 112 -12.17 -1.10 -17.16
C VAL A 112 -10.97 -1.44 -16.28
N CYS A 113 -9.78 -0.93 -16.65
CA CYS A 113 -8.60 -0.99 -15.79
C CYS A 113 -8.72 0.03 -14.66
N SER A 114 -8.59 -0.43 -13.41
CA SER A 114 -8.64 0.45 -12.24
C SER A 114 -7.31 1.18 -11.94
N CYS A 115 -6.23 0.77 -12.59
CA CYS A 115 -4.90 1.37 -12.50
C CYS A 115 -4.67 2.28 -13.72
N ASP A 116 -5.30 3.43 -13.74
CA ASP A 116 -5.16 4.44 -14.79
C ASP A 116 -4.26 5.60 -14.36
N GLY A 117 -3.98 6.53 -15.28
CA GLY A 117 -3.15 7.70 -15.03
C GLY A 117 -3.73 8.62 -13.95
N GLU A 118 -5.04 8.72 -13.83
CA GLU A 118 -5.70 9.53 -12.80
C GLU A 118 -5.42 8.96 -11.40
N SER A 119 -5.59 7.65 -11.22
CA SER A 119 -5.30 6.99 -9.94
C SER A 119 -3.81 7.04 -9.59
N ALA A 120 -2.92 6.92 -10.57
CA ALA A 120 -1.48 7.05 -10.38
C ALA A 120 -1.08 8.47 -9.96
N THR A 121 -1.74 9.50 -10.50
CA THR A 121 -1.50 10.90 -10.12
C THR A 121 -1.80 11.16 -8.65
N LEU A 122 -2.86 10.56 -8.11
CA LEU A 122 -3.17 10.67 -6.67
C LEU A 122 -2.08 10.05 -5.80
N THR A 123 -1.52 8.94 -6.22
CA THR A 123 -0.41 8.30 -5.51
C THR A 123 0.83 9.18 -5.51
N ASN A 124 1.18 9.75 -6.67
CA ASN A 124 2.32 10.68 -6.79
C ASN A 124 2.12 11.93 -5.93
N TRP A 125 0.92 12.50 -5.93
CA TRP A 125 0.59 13.64 -5.08
C TRP A 125 0.80 13.33 -3.58
N VAL A 126 0.36 12.16 -3.11
CA VAL A 126 0.59 11.72 -1.73
C VAL A 126 2.08 11.61 -1.43
N MET A 127 2.86 10.99 -2.33
CA MET A 127 4.32 10.89 -2.16
C MET A 127 4.98 12.27 -2.07
N ASP A 128 4.60 13.21 -2.94
CA ASP A 128 5.15 14.57 -2.92
C ASP A 128 4.80 15.32 -1.64
N LYS A 129 3.58 15.16 -1.11
CA LYS A 129 3.19 15.70 0.19
C LYS A 129 4.02 15.12 1.34
N ILE A 130 4.18 13.81 1.40
CA ILE A 130 4.99 13.13 2.42
C ILE A 130 6.45 13.58 2.35
N LEU A 131 6.97 13.75 1.14
CA LEU A 131 8.35 14.15 0.90
C LEU A 131 8.56 15.67 1.01
N ASN A 132 7.53 16.45 1.36
CA ASN A 132 7.57 17.91 1.45
C ASN A 132 8.09 18.56 0.16
N LYS A 133 7.61 18.09 -0.98
CA LYS A 133 7.92 18.66 -2.30
C LYS A 133 6.82 19.59 -2.82
N LEU A 134 5.65 19.62 -2.16
CA LEU A 134 4.51 20.49 -2.43
C LEU A 134 4.16 21.34 -1.21
#